data_1f431a6065a8f17a98398a9a1a6037d8
#
_entry.id   1f431a6065a8f17a98398a9a1a6037d8
#
_cell.length_a   1.000
_cell.length_b   1.000
_cell.length_c   1.000
_cell.angle_alpha   90.00
_cell.angle_beta   90.00
_cell.angle_gamma   90.00
#
_symmetry.space_group_name_H-M   'P 1'
#
loop_
_entity.id
_entity.type
_entity.pdbx_description
1 polymer ?
#
loop_
_entity_poly.entity_id
_entity_poly.type
_entity_poly.pdbx_seq_one_letter_code
_entity_poly.pdbx_strand_id
1 'polypeptide(L)'
;MFSETRYAMNGNARVAYRASPPGARDIVFVPAWSSNCELMPEQPSMQGWVEAMTSLGRLIFFDQPGTGASDPVTPGALPTLEQWADSITSVLDDLGSREAVLLASVGAVATGALFAATHPSRTAGLVVLEGYANQMIERTEGGLTPDQIFTSVVAMWGTGQWMHVTNPDMPWNEEIRAAWARLERLASSPGTWDLMMPLLAKMDIRALLPTVRVPTLVIHHTDDPVIPPAWGKDVADRIPGAKHVELPGRNMVHYVEPWRDSFHEIAQFLTGEQVDVADDRVLATVLFTDIVDSTRRAAEMGDRDWHALLDAHDAVVRSQLNRFRGREVNTSGDGFLAMFDGPQRAIRCAMAIRDAVQALGIEVRARLHTGECEVRGDDIGGIAVHIGARVSALAGPNDVLVSSTLRDLVIGSGLEFEDRGSYELKGVPGEWHLFAVASV
;
A
#
# COMPACT_ATOMS: atom_id res chain seq x y z
N MET A 1 -3.66 14.73 -9.44
CA MET A 1 -5.08 14.27 -9.41
C MET A 1 -5.40 13.69 -10.79
N PHE A 2 -6.02 12.51 -10.86
CA PHE A 2 -6.45 11.90 -12.14
C PHE A 2 -7.56 12.72 -12.81
N SER A 3 -7.65 12.62 -14.14
CA SER A 3 -8.75 13.22 -14.92
C SER A 3 -10.10 12.67 -14.50
N GLU A 4 -11.19 13.34 -14.89
CA GLU A 4 -12.50 12.69 -14.94
C GLU A 4 -12.45 11.51 -15.93
N THR A 5 -13.40 10.57 -15.80
CA THR A 5 -13.50 9.42 -16.71
C THR A 5 -13.80 9.91 -18.12
N ARG A 6 -13.00 9.43 -19.06
CA ARG A 6 -13.12 9.68 -20.50
C ARG A 6 -13.39 8.37 -21.23
N TYR A 7 -13.82 8.45 -22.47
CA TYR A 7 -14.21 7.29 -23.28
C TYR A 7 -13.54 7.36 -24.65
N ALA A 8 -12.64 6.39 -24.90
CA ALA A 8 -12.07 6.15 -26.22
C ALA A 8 -12.94 5.18 -27.03
N MET A 9 -12.94 5.28 -28.35
CA MET A 9 -13.72 4.41 -29.23
C MET A 9 -12.86 3.26 -29.74
N ASN A 10 -13.23 2.01 -29.40
CA ASN A 10 -12.66 0.79 -29.95
C ASN A 10 -13.71 0.11 -30.84
N GLY A 11 -13.67 0.38 -32.15
CA GLY A 11 -14.76 0.03 -33.05
C GLY A 11 -16.05 0.69 -32.63
N ASN A 12 -17.03 -0.10 -32.25
CA ASN A 12 -18.34 0.39 -31.74
C ASN A 12 -18.43 0.44 -30.20
N ALA A 13 -17.42 -0.05 -29.48
CA ALA A 13 -17.40 -0.08 -28.02
C ALA A 13 -16.71 1.16 -27.46
N ARG A 14 -17.21 1.65 -26.34
CA ARG A 14 -16.56 2.69 -25.54
C ARG A 14 -15.68 2.06 -24.48
N VAL A 15 -14.43 2.50 -24.44
CA VAL A 15 -13.40 2.10 -23.47
C VAL A 15 -13.21 3.25 -22.49
N ALA A 16 -13.63 3.05 -21.26
CA ALA A 16 -13.47 4.04 -20.19
C ALA A 16 -12.01 4.07 -19.72
N TYR A 17 -11.50 5.28 -19.46
CA TYR A 17 -10.16 5.46 -18.93
C TYR A 17 -10.01 6.73 -18.10
N ARG A 18 -9.01 6.75 -17.22
CA ARG A 18 -8.54 7.94 -16.47
C ARG A 18 -7.02 8.01 -16.59
N ALA A 19 -6.50 9.22 -16.60
CA ALA A 19 -5.06 9.48 -16.68
C ALA A 19 -4.64 10.50 -15.62
N SER A 20 -3.45 10.31 -15.05
CA SER A 20 -2.78 11.34 -14.25
C SER A 20 -2.32 12.50 -15.16
N PRO A 21 -1.87 13.64 -14.60
CA PRO A 21 -1.30 14.72 -15.39
C PRO A 21 -0.19 14.23 -16.32
N PRO A 22 0.07 14.92 -17.44
CA PRO A 22 1.17 14.59 -18.36
C PRO A 22 2.51 14.51 -17.64
N GLY A 23 3.33 13.54 -18.01
CA GLY A 23 4.65 13.29 -17.46
C GLY A 23 5.69 13.04 -18.57
N ALA A 24 6.89 12.59 -18.17
CA ALA A 24 8.00 12.32 -19.08
C ALA A 24 7.71 11.19 -20.08
N ARG A 25 6.82 10.28 -19.73
CA ARG A 25 6.38 9.13 -20.53
C ARG A 25 4.96 8.75 -20.19
N ASP A 26 4.34 7.93 -21.01
CA ASP A 26 3.04 7.33 -20.74
C ASP A 26 3.24 5.91 -20.21
N ILE A 27 2.50 5.57 -19.14
CA ILE A 27 2.53 4.28 -18.48
C ILE A 27 1.09 3.77 -18.44
N VAL A 28 0.79 2.72 -19.18
CA VAL A 28 -0.55 2.11 -19.22
C VAL A 28 -0.60 0.92 -18.30
N PHE A 29 -1.43 1.00 -17.27
CA PHE A 29 -1.79 -0.16 -16.49
C PHE A 29 -2.79 -0.99 -17.31
N VAL A 30 -2.32 -2.11 -17.85
CA VAL A 30 -3.15 -3.04 -18.62
C VAL A 30 -3.97 -3.86 -17.62
N PRO A 31 -5.29 -3.67 -17.58
CA PRO A 31 -6.11 -4.33 -16.59
C PRO A 31 -6.24 -5.82 -16.89
N ALA A 32 -6.22 -6.60 -15.81
CA ALA A 32 -6.81 -7.92 -15.85
C ALA A 32 -8.34 -7.79 -16.01
N TRP A 33 -9.03 -8.88 -16.02
CA TRP A 33 -10.49 -8.98 -16.21
C TRP A 33 -11.34 -8.36 -15.07
N SER A 34 -10.73 -7.81 -14.03
CA SER A 34 -11.42 -7.17 -12.89
C SER A 34 -10.84 -5.79 -12.61
N SER A 35 -11.24 -4.80 -13.41
CA SER A 35 -10.80 -3.42 -13.21
C SER A 35 -11.96 -2.46 -13.13
N ASN A 36 -11.71 -1.31 -12.52
CA ASN A 36 -12.53 -0.13 -12.59
C ASN A 36 -11.61 1.09 -12.54
N CYS A 37 -11.47 1.79 -13.65
CA CYS A 37 -10.52 2.89 -13.81
C CYS A 37 -10.80 4.08 -12.88
N GLU A 38 -12.01 4.19 -12.34
CA GLU A 38 -12.35 5.20 -11.34
C GLU A 38 -11.85 4.81 -9.95
N LEU A 39 -11.99 3.52 -9.58
CA LEU A 39 -11.74 3.04 -8.24
C LEU A 39 -10.30 2.57 -8.02
N MET A 40 -9.62 2.05 -9.06
CA MET A 40 -8.24 1.57 -8.93
C MET A 40 -7.28 2.64 -8.37
N PRO A 41 -7.22 3.87 -8.92
CA PRO A 41 -6.32 4.90 -8.41
C PRO A 41 -6.75 5.46 -7.04
N GLU A 42 -7.93 5.11 -6.54
CA GLU A 42 -8.49 5.58 -5.27
C GLU A 42 -8.42 4.51 -4.16
N GLN A 43 -7.86 3.31 -4.45
CA GLN A 43 -7.70 2.25 -3.45
C GLN A 43 -6.73 2.67 -2.36
N PRO A 44 -7.11 2.62 -1.07
CA PRO A 44 -6.22 3.00 0.03
C PRO A 44 -4.90 2.23 0.03
N SER A 45 -4.92 0.93 -0.29
CA SER A 45 -3.74 0.08 -0.35
C SER A 45 -2.84 0.32 -1.57
N MET A 46 -3.27 1.13 -2.55
CA MET A 46 -2.52 1.43 -3.77
C MET A 46 -1.96 2.87 -3.81
N GLN A 47 -2.36 3.75 -2.90
CA GLN A 47 -2.04 5.19 -2.99
C GLN A 47 -0.55 5.45 -3.11
N GLY A 48 0.28 4.87 -2.25
CA GLY A 48 1.73 5.05 -2.30
C GLY A 48 2.34 4.58 -3.63
N TRP A 49 1.88 3.44 -4.15
CA TRP A 49 2.31 2.94 -5.46
C TRP A 49 1.87 3.86 -6.60
N VAL A 50 0.63 4.35 -6.58
CA VAL A 50 0.09 5.28 -7.59
C VAL A 50 0.90 6.59 -7.59
N GLU A 51 1.21 7.15 -6.42
CA GLU A 51 2.04 8.34 -6.30
C GLU A 51 3.44 8.11 -6.85
N ALA A 52 4.09 7.00 -6.48
CA ALA A 52 5.40 6.63 -6.98
C ALA A 52 5.40 6.45 -8.51
N MET A 53 4.44 5.73 -9.07
CA MET A 53 4.34 5.52 -10.53
C MET A 53 4.06 6.83 -11.28
N THR A 54 3.27 7.75 -10.72
CA THR A 54 3.03 9.06 -11.34
C THR A 54 4.25 9.97 -11.34
N SER A 55 5.24 9.73 -10.47
CA SER A 55 6.53 10.43 -10.53
C SER A 55 7.38 10.01 -11.73
N LEU A 56 7.19 8.79 -12.24
CA LEU A 56 7.89 8.28 -13.42
C LEU A 56 7.26 8.71 -14.74
N GLY A 57 5.95 9.04 -14.75
CA GLY A 57 5.25 9.40 -15.97
C GLY A 57 3.75 9.58 -15.79
N ARG A 58 3.02 9.77 -16.89
CA ARG A 58 1.56 9.81 -16.87
C ARG A 58 1.02 8.39 -16.73
N LEU A 59 0.46 8.07 -15.58
CA LEU A 59 -0.17 6.78 -15.31
C LEU A 59 -1.60 6.77 -15.85
N ILE A 60 -1.94 5.73 -16.62
CA ILE A 60 -3.22 5.57 -17.33
C ILE A 60 -3.87 4.28 -16.86
N PHE A 61 -5.06 4.37 -16.30
CA PHE A 61 -5.94 3.24 -16.01
C PHE A 61 -7.08 3.22 -17.01
N PHE A 62 -7.42 2.05 -17.53
CA PHE A 62 -8.58 1.87 -18.39
C PHE A 62 -9.31 0.57 -18.07
N ASP A 63 -10.54 0.46 -18.50
CA ASP A 63 -11.35 -0.74 -18.33
C ASP A 63 -11.50 -1.45 -19.67
N GLN A 64 -11.26 -2.76 -19.69
CA GLN A 64 -11.57 -3.56 -20.87
C GLN A 64 -13.11 -3.61 -21.11
N PRO A 65 -13.57 -3.72 -22.36
CA PRO A 65 -14.98 -4.00 -22.63
C PRO A 65 -15.48 -5.18 -21.79
N GLY A 66 -16.58 -4.97 -21.08
CA GLY A 66 -17.14 -5.93 -20.13
C GLY A 66 -16.72 -5.74 -18.68
N THR A 67 -15.88 -4.74 -18.39
CA THR A 67 -15.45 -4.42 -17.03
C THR A 67 -15.65 -2.93 -16.71
N GLY A 68 -15.75 -2.62 -15.43
CA GLY A 68 -15.77 -1.26 -14.91
C GLY A 68 -16.82 -0.35 -15.57
N ALA A 69 -16.35 0.80 -16.06
CA ALA A 69 -17.16 1.82 -16.72
C ALA A 69 -17.18 1.69 -18.27
N SER A 70 -16.49 0.70 -18.85
CA SER A 70 -16.54 0.42 -20.28
C SER A 70 -17.85 -0.25 -20.72
N ASP A 71 -18.13 -0.23 -22.02
CA ASP A 71 -19.34 -0.84 -22.57
C ASP A 71 -19.41 -2.34 -22.20
N PRO A 72 -20.61 -2.86 -21.88
CA PRO A 72 -20.78 -4.26 -21.50
C PRO A 72 -20.56 -5.22 -22.68
N VAL A 73 -20.17 -6.45 -22.38
CA VAL A 73 -20.11 -7.54 -23.35
C VAL A 73 -21.40 -8.37 -23.31
N THR A 74 -21.74 -9.01 -24.42
CA THR A 74 -22.88 -9.91 -24.53
C THR A 74 -22.43 -11.34 -24.75
N PRO A 75 -23.20 -12.38 -24.32
CA PRO A 75 -22.84 -13.77 -24.46
C PRO A 75 -22.51 -14.22 -25.89
N GLY A 76 -23.11 -13.56 -26.90
CA GLY A 76 -22.90 -13.87 -28.32
C GLY A 76 -21.80 -13.07 -29.00
N ALA A 77 -21.15 -12.12 -28.28
CA ALA A 77 -20.14 -11.21 -28.83
C ALA A 77 -19.05 -10.92 -27.80
N LEU A 78 -18.42 -11.98 -27.29
CA LEU A 78 -17.23 -11.84 -26.43
C LEU A 78 -16.06 -11.28 -27.21
N PRO A 79 -15.31 -10.31 -26.68
CA PRO A 79 -14.17 -9.73 -27.37
C PRO A 79 -13.04 -10.77 -27.55
N THR A 80 -12.36 -10.69 -28.68
CA THR A 80 -11.14 -11.44 -28.91
C THR A 80 -9.95 -10.78 -28.21
N LEU A 81 -8.82 -11.49 -28.11
CA LEU A 81 -7.60 -10.93 -27.54
C LEU A 81 -7.11 -9.70 -28.34
N GLU A 82 -7.29 -9.72 -29.68
CA GLU A 82 -6.98 -8.58 -30.55
C GLU A 82 -7.83 -7.36 -30.20
N GLN A 83 -9.14 -7.54 -30.00
CA GLN A 83 -10.04 -6.45 -29.61
C GLN A 83 -9.69 -5.85 -28.25
N TRP A 84 -9.18 -6.68 -27.32
CA TRP A 84 -8.65 -6.17 -26.06
C TRP A 84 -7.35 -5.39 -26.26
N ALA A 85 -6.43 -5.85 -27.11
CA ALA A 85 -5.23 -5.11 -27.46
C ALA A 85 -5.56 -3.78 -28.16
N ASP A 86 -6.56 -3.76 -29.05
CA ASP A 86 -7.07 -2.56 -29.73
C ASP A 86 -7.60 -1.51 -28.74
N SER A 87 -8.06 -1.91 -27.55
CA SER A 87 -8.45 -0.97 -26.49
C SER A 87 -7.27 -0.10 -26.06
N ILE A 88 -6.06 -0.65 -25.99
CA ILE A 88 -4.83 0.11 -25.69
C ILE A 88 -4.60 1.16 -26.78
N THR A 89 -4.68 0.75 -28.08
CA THR A 89 -4.57 1.69 -29.21
C THR A 89 -5.55 2.84 -29.07
N SER A 90 -6.81 2.52 -28.82
CA SER A 90 -7.89 3.52 -28.73
C SER A 90 -7.64 4.54 -27.61
N VAL A 91 -7.20 4.09 -26.44
CA VAL A 91 -6.88 4.97 -25.31
C VAL A 91 -5.66 5.85 -25.62
N LEU A 92 -4.59 5.28 -26.21
CA LEU A 92 -3.40 6.03 -26.59
C LEU A 92 -3.71 7.09 -27.66
N ASP A 93 -4.56 6.77 -28.63
CA ASP A 93 -4.95 7.70 -29.71
C ASP A 93 -5.80 8.86 -29.15
N ASP A 94 -6.76 8.59 -28.29
CA ASP A 94 -7.58 9.63 -27.65
C ASP A 94 -6.76 10.55 -26.74
N LEU A 95 -5.69 10.03 -26.12
CA LEU A 95 -4.73 10.80 -25.33
C LEU A 95 -3.68 11.54 -26.15
N GLY A 96 -3.59 11.28 -27.46
CA GLY A 96 -2.51 11.79 -28.33
C GLY A 96 -1.13 11.22 -27.99
N SER A 97 -1.09 10.05 -27.34
CA SER A 97 0.15 9.37 -26.97
C SER A 97 0.78 8.70 -28.19
N ARG A 98 2.10 8.86 -28.35
CA ARG A 98 2.85 8.19 -29.42
C ARG A 98 3.27 6.78 -29.06
N GLU A 99 3.72 6.59 -27.85
CA GLU A 99 4.18 5.31 -27.30
C GLU A 99 3.97 5.26 -25.80
N ALA A 100 3.87 4.08 -25.23
CA ALA A 100 3.71 3.90 -23.80
C ALA A 100 4.48 2.67 -23.28
N VAL A 101 4.80 2.69 -22.01
CA VAL A 101 5.19 1.49 -21.27
C VAL A 101 3.92 0.78 -20.83
N LEU A 102 3.86 -0.53 -21.01
CA LEU A 102 2.74 -1.36 -20.57
C LEU A 102 3.08 -2.06 -19.28
N LEU A 103 2.26 -1.88 -18.26
CA LEU A 103 2.31 -2.67 -17.02
C LEU A 103 1.19 -3.71 -17.08
N ALA A 104 1.55 -4.95 -17.34
CA ALA A 104 0.60 -6.06 -17.49
C ALA A 104 0.71 -7.02 -16.30
N SER A 105 -0.36 -7.13 -15.50
CA SER A 105 -0.39 -7.96 -14.30
C SER A 105 -1.23 -9.22 -14.51
N VAL A 106 -0.75 -10.35 -14.00
CA VAL A 106 -1.48 -11.63 -14.00
C VAL A 106 -1.90 -12.02 -15.43
N GLY A 107 -3.17 -12.27 -15.67
CA GLY A 107 -3.69 -12.63 -17.01
C GLY A 107 -3.67 -11.52 -18.07
N ALA A 108 -3.48 -10.25 -17.67
CA ALA A 108 -3.35 -9.13 -18.59
C ALA A 108 -2.09 -9.20 -19.47
N VAL A 109 -1.16 -10.06 -19.11
CA VAL A 109 0.07 -10.32 -19.90
C VAL A 109 -0.27 -10.72 -21.33
N ALA A 110 -1.36 -11.46 -21.55
CA ALA A 110 -1.79 -11.84 -22.89
C ALA A 110 -2.09 -10.61 -23.76
N THR A 111 -2.86 -9.65 -23.22
CA THR A 111 -3.20 -8.40 -23.91
C THR A 111 -1.96 -7.52 -24.12
N GLY A 112 -1.14 -7.34 -23.09
CA GLY A 112 0.08 -6.54 -23.15
C GLY A 112 1.11 -7.11 -24.14
N ALA A 113 1.33 -8.42 -24.11
CA ALA A 113 2.26 -9.10 -25.03
C ALA A 113 1.78 -9.06 -26.48
N LEU A 114 0.48 -9.23 -26.73
CA LEU A 114 -0.06 -9.11 -28.10
C LEU A 114 0.11 -7.68 -28.61
N PHE A 115 -0.22 -6.67 -27.82
CA PHE A 115 -0.02 -5.29 -28.23
C PHE A 115 1.46 -5.00 -28.50
N ALA A 116 2.37 -5.40 -27.60
CA ALA A 116 3.80 -5.18 -27.75
C ALA A 116 4.38 -5.87 -29.00
N ALA A 117 3.87 -7.04 -29.36
CA ALA A 117 4.30 -7.78 -30.54
C ALA A 117 3.76 -7.15 -31.83
N THR A 118 2.52 -6.66 -31.83
CA THR A 118 1.86 -6.12 -33.04
C THR A 118 2.10 -4.63 -33.21
N HIS A 119 2.37 -3.89 -32.14
CA HIS A 119 2.61 -2.44 -32.16
C HIS A 119 3.95 -2.06 -31.47
N PRO A 120 5.11 -2.62 -31.93
CA PRO A 120 6.38 -2.37 -31.26
C PRO A 120 6.80 -0.89 -31.31
N SER A 121 6.39 -0.11 -32.32
CA SER A 121 6.65 1.34 -32.40
C SER A 121 5.76 2.18 -31.46
N ARG A 122 4.75 1.58 -30.85
CA ARG A 122 3.87 2.21 -29.86
C ARG A 122 4.15 1.73 -28.44
N THR A 123 5.16 0.85 -28.27
CA THR A 123 5.49 0.20 -26.99
C THR A 123 6.93 0.50 -26.60
N ALA A 124 7.11 1.43 -25.67
CA ALA A 124 8.44 1.79 -25.15
C ALA A 124 9.04 0.68 -24.27
N GLY A 125 8.21 -0.16 -23.66
CA GLY A 125 8.60 -1.33 -22.87
C GLY A 125 7.39 -2.11 -22.36
N LEU A 126 7.62 -3.37 -22.01
CA LEU A 126 6.63 -4.25 -21.40
C LEU A 126 7.11 -4.67 -20.00
N VAL A 127 6.35 -4.37 -18.98
CA VAL A 127 6.56 -4.86 -17.62
C VAL A 127 5.48 -5.90 -17.29
N VAL A 128 5.91 -7.10 -16.97
CA VAL A 128 5.05 -8.24 -16.62
C VAL A 128 5.16 -8.46 -15.12
N LEU A 129 4.03 -8.41 -14.43
CA LEU A 129 3.91 -8.57 -12.98
C LEU A 129 3.06 -9.82 -12.68
N GLU A 130 3.64 -10.83 -12.03
CA GLU A 130 3.00 -12.13 -11.74
C GLU A 130 2.34 -12.74 -12.98
N GLY A 131 3.04 -12.67 -14.12
CA GLY A 131 2.51 -13.09 -15.40
C GLY A 131 2.65 -14.58 -15.67
N TYR A 132 1.78 -15.11 -16.54
CA TYR A 132 1.86 -16.48 -17.03
C TYR A 132 1.53 -16.54 -18.54
N ALA A 133 2.12 -17.53 -19.21
CA ALA A 133 1.89 -17.77 -20.65
C ALA A 133 0.65 -18.63 -20.93
N ASN A 134 0.31 -19.51 -19.99
CA ASN A 134 -0.83 -20.42 -20.07
C ASN A 134 -1.28 -20.83 -18.67
N GLN A 135 -2.52 -20.56 -18.31
CA GLN A 135 -3.09 -20.91 -17.00
C GLN A 135 -3.37 -22.42 -16.85
N MET A 136 -3.44 -23.14 -17.97
CA MET A 136 -3.70 -24.60 -18.02
C MET A 136 -2.45 -25.45 -17.90
N ILE A 137 -1.24 -24.85 -17.70
CA ILE A 137 -0.03 -25.62 -17.40
C ILE A 137 -0.30 -26.48 -16.17
N GLU A 138 -0.03 -27.78 -16.28
CA GLU A 138 -0.19 -28.74 -15.21
C GLU A 138 0.44 -28.20 -13.92
N ARG A 139 -0.39 -27.93 -12.94
CA ARG A 139 0.08 -27.55 -11.61
C ARG A 139 0.75 -28.78 -11.00
N THR A 140 1.99 -28.61 -10.61
CA THR A 140 2.70 -29.60 -9.78
C THR A 140 1.89 -29.94 -8.54
N GLU A 141 2.02 -31.16 -8.07
CA GLU A 141 1.27 -31.74 -6.96
C GLU A 141 0.97 -30.74 -5.82
N GLY A 142 -0.31 -30.56 -5.52
CA GLY A 142 -0.78 -29.76 -4.38
C GLY A 142 -1.38 -28.38 -4.70
N GLY A 143 -1.30 -27.88 -5.93
CA GLY A 143 -1.91 -26.59 -6.31
C GLY A 143 -3.41 -26.69 -6.65
N LEU A 144 -4.14 -25.56 -6.50
CA LEU A 144 -5.54 -25.48 -6.93
C LEU A 144 -5.65 -25.54 -8.45
N THR A 145 -6.61 -26.29 -8.97
CA THR A 145 -6.92 -26.27 -10.40
C THR A 145 -7.53 -24.93 -10.81
N PRO A 146 -7.51 -24.55 -12.11
CA PRO A 146 -8.20 -23.36 -12.58
C PRO A 146 -9.66 -23.28 -12.16
N ASP A 147 -10.39 -24.41 -12.20
CA ASP A 147 -11.79 -24.48 -11.76
C ASP A 147 -11.93 -24.25 -10.24
N GLN A 148 -11.00 -24.76 -9.43
CA GLN A 148 -11.01 -24.51 -7.98
C GLN A 148 -10.71 -23.05 -7.65
N ILE A 149 -9.75 -22.42 -8.34
CA ILE A 149 -9.47 -20.99 -8.20
C ILE A 149 -10.71 -20.20 -8.59
N PHE A 150 -11.29 -20.49 -9.74
CA PHE A 150 -12.50 -19.82 -10.21
C PHE A 150 -13.66 -19.93 -9.20
N THR A 151 -13.94 -21.13 -8.72
CA THR A 151 -14.98 -21.36 -7.71
C THR A 151 -14.71 -20.56 -6.45
N SER A 152 -13.45 -20.49 -6.00
CA SER A 152 -13.04 -19.74 -4.82
C SER A 152 -13.20 -18.24 -5.02
N VAL A 153 -12.81 -17.73 -6.20
CA VAL A 153 -12.98 -16.32 -6.55
C VAL A 153 -14.45 -15.93 -6.53
N VAL A 154 -15.30 -16.67 -7.23
CA VAL A 154 -16.75 -16.40 -7.29
C VAL A 154 -17.38 -16.43 -5.91
N ALA A 155 -17.01 -17.40 -5.07
CA ALA A 155 -17.53 -17.51 -3.70
C ALA A 155 -17.16 -16.30 -2.81
N MET A 156 -16.01 -15.67 -3.05
CA MET A 156 -15.52 -14.51 -2.29
C MET A 156 -15.81 -13.17 -2.99
N TRP A 157 -16.33 -13.19 -4.23
CA TRP A 157 -16.53 -11.97 -5.02
C TRP A 157 -17.47 -10.97 -4.36
N GLY A 158 -17.08 -9.71 -4.37
CA GLY A 158 -17.83 -8.62 -3.76
C GLY A 158 -17.66 -8.48 -2.25
N THR A 159 -16.82 -9.33 -1.64
CA THR A 159 -16.52 -9.30 -0.19
C THR A 159 -15.20 -8.65 0.16
N GLY A 160 -14.29 -8.48 -0.82
CA GLY A 160 -12.91 -8.04 -0.65
C GLY A 160 -11.95 -9.14 -0.18
N GLN A 161 -12.46 -10.31 0.23
CA GLN A 161 -11.66 -11.38 0.82
C GLN A 161 -10.67 -12.01 -0.18
N TRP A 162 -10.99 -12.00 -1.47
CA TRP A 162 -10.08 -12.50 -2.49
C TRP A 162 -8.73 -11.78 -2.46
N MET A 163 -8.74 -10.46 -2.34
CA MET A 163 -7.50 -9.67 -2.25
C MET A 163 -6.68 -10.03 -1.02
N HIS A 164 -7.30 -10.28 0.12
CA HIS A 164 -6.58 -10.70 1.33
C HIS A 164 -5.94 -12.07 1.20
N VAL A 165 -6.67 -13.04 0.64
CA VAL A 165 -6.18 -14.42 0.47
C VAL A 165 -5.00 -14.47 -0.51
N THR A 166 -5.04 -13.67 -1.56
CA THR A 166 -4.01 -13.66 -2.61
C THR A 166 -2.85 -12.68 -2.33
N ASN A 167 -3.00 -11.80 -1.34
CA ASN A 167 -1.99 -10.82 -0.96
C ASN A 167 -1.79 -10.80 0.57
N PRO A 168 -1.24 -11.91 1.13
CA PRO A 168 -1.16 -12.06 2.58
C PRO A 168 -0.16 -11.12 3.27
N ASP A 169 0.73 -10.48 2.54
CA ASP A 169 1.68 -9.50 3.06
C ASP A 169 1.11 -8.07 3.06
N MET A 170 -0.04 -7.86 2.41
CA MET A 170 -0.71 -6.56 2.39
C MET A 170 -1.32 -6.25 3.77
N PRO A 171 -1.12 -5.04 4.33
CA PRO A 171 -1.84 -4.58 5.52
C PRO A 171 -3.35 -4.75 5.33
N TRP A 172 -4.04 -5.30 6.33
CA TRP A 172 -5.45 -5.63 6.21
C TRP A 172 -6.28 -5.04 7.35
N ASN A 173 -7.30 -4.30 7.00
CA ASN A 173 -8.29 -3.74 7.92
C ASN A 173 -9.67 -3.62 7.25
N GLU A 174 -10.68 -3.19 7.97
CA GLU A 174 -12.05 -3.08 7.46
C GLU A 174 -12.19 -2.04 6.34
N GLU A 175 -11.44 -0.94 6.37
CA GLU A 175 -11.45 0.07 5.33
C GLU A 175 -10.92 -0.48 4.00
N ILE A 176 -9.76 -1.13 4.03
CA ILE A 176 -9.15 -1.78 2.86
C ILE A 176 -10.08 -2.87 2.33
N ARG A 177 -10.63 -3.71 3.22
CA ARG A 177 -11.60 -4.75 2.84
C ARG A 177 -12.82 -4.16 2.12
N ALA A 178 -13.42 -3.11 2.68
CA ALA A 178 -14.60 -2.47 2.12
C ALA A 178 -14.32 -1.81 0.76
N ALA A 179 -13.15 -1.19 0.60
CA ALA A 179 -12.70 -0.59 -0.65
C ALA A 179 -12.53 -1.65 -1.76
N TRP A 180 -11.86 -2.77 -1.47
CA TRP A 180 -11.72 -3.88 -2.42
C TRP A 180 -13.06 -4.54 -2.73
N ALA A 181 -13.91 -4.78 -1.72
CA ALA A 181 -15.26 -5.30 -1.92
C ALA A 181 -16.11 -4.39 -2.85
N ARG A 182 -15.96 -3.08 -2.74
CA ARG A 182 -16.61 -2.11 -3.63
C ARG A 182 -16.05 -2.22 -5.06
N LEU A 183 -14.72 -2.28 -5.20
CA LEU A 183 -14.08 -2.43 -6.50
C LEU A 183 -14.55 -3.71 -7.19
N GLU A 184 -14.51 -4.86 -6.52
CA GLU A 184 -14.96 -6.14 -7.06
C GLU A 184 -16.38 -6.05 -7.62
N ARG A 185 -17.34 -5.50 -6.85
CA ARG A 185 -18.74 -5.36 -7.28
C ARG A 185 -18.94 -4.41 -8.47
N LEU A 186 -18.09 -3.40 -8.61
CA LEU A 186 -18.18 -2.39 -9.67
C LEU A 186 -17.25 -2.68 -10.85
N ALA A 187 -16.30 -3.60 -10.70
CA ALA A 187 -15.43 -4.05 -11.77
C ALA A 187 -16.15 -4.99 -12.74
N SER A 188 -16.89 -5.96 -12.22
CA SER A 188 -17.67 -6.87 -13.06
C SER A 188 -18.74 -7.61 -12.26
N SER A 189 -19.82 -8.03 -12.95
CA SER A 189 -20.85 -8.88 -12.33
C SER A 189 -20.43 -10.33 -12.29
N PRO A 190 -20.99 -11.16 -11.37
CA PRO A 190 -20.78 -12.62 -11.39
C PRO A 190 -21.10 -13.27 -12.75
N GLY A 191 -22.17 -12.79 -13.43
CA GLY A 191 -22.51 -13.31 -14.76
C GLY A 191 -21.48 -12.97 -15.83
N THR A 192 -20.77 -11.83 -15.73
CA THR A 192 -19.64 -11.52 -16.61
C THR A 192 -18.49 -12.48 -16.33
N TRP A 193 -18.25 -12.86 -15.09
CA TRP A 193 -17.27 -13.87 -14.72
C TRP A 193 -17.56 -15.23 -15.37
N ASP A 194 -18.78 -15.70 -15.30
CA ASP A 194 -19.19 -16.97 -15.90
C ASP A 194 -18.94 -17.01 -17.41
N LEU A 195 -19.03 -15.85 -18.06
CA LEU A 195 -18.78 -15.70 -19.50
C LEU A 195 -17.29 -15.63 -19.82
N MET A 196 -16.51 -14.88 -19.05
CA MET A 196 -15.13 -14.52 -19.37
C MET A 196 -14.12 -15.59 -18.92
N MET A 197 -14.34 -16.24 -17.79
CA MET A 197 -13.37 -17.19 -17.23
C MET A 197 -13.07 -18.40 -18.12
N PRO A 198 -14.06 -19.04 -18.81
CA PRO A 198 -13.74 -20.11 -19.75
C PRO A 198 -12.88 -19.65 -20.93
N LEU A 199 -12.98 -18.38 -21.33
CA LEU A 199 -12.13 -17.79 -22.36
C LEU A 199 -10.70 -17.58 -21.84
N LEU A 200 -10.57 -16.94 -20.70
CA LEU A 200 -9.28 -16.66 -20.07
C LEU A 200 -8.51 -17.95 -19.71
N ALA A 201 -9.22 -18.95 -19.19
CA ALA A 201 -8.61 -20.23 -18.84
C ALA A 201 -8.02 -21.00 -20.05
N LYS A 202 -8.55 -20.78 -21.25
CA LYS A 202 -8.05 -21.40 -22.49
C LYS A 202 -6.95 -20.59 -23.18
N MET A 203 -6.63 -19.41 -22.67
CA MET A 203 -5.67 -18.51 -23.30
C MET A 203 -4.25 -19.10 -23.19
N ASP A 204 -3.60 -19.26 -24.35
CA ASP A 204 -2.22 -19.74 -24.46
C ASP A 204 -1.43 -18.82 -25.38
N ILE A 205 -0.51 -18.07 -24.78
CA ILE A 205 0.31 -17.11 -25.51
C ILE A 205 1.75 -17.57 -25.71
N ARG A 206 2.08 -18.84 -25.43
CA ARG A 206 3.45 -19.36 -25.57
C ARG A 206 4.01 -19.20 -26.96
N ALA A 207 3.18 -19.31 -28.00
CA ALA A 207 3.59 -19.08 -29.40
C ALA A 207 3.77 -17.58 -29.74
N LEU A 208 3.11 -16.68 -29.00
CA LEU A 208 3.20 -15.24 -29.17
C LEU A 208 4.46 -14.65 -28.55
N LEU A 209 4.84 -15.08 -27.34
CA LEU A 209 5.93 -14.49 -26.57
C LEU A 209 7.27 -14.39 -27.33
N PRO A 210 7.70 -15.39 -28.15
CA PRO A 210 8.90 -15.25 -28.95
C PRO A 210 8.86 -14.16 -30.03
N THR A 211 7.70 -13.55 -30.27
CA THR A 211 7.56 -12.45 -31.28
C THR A 211 7.66 -11.06 -30.66
N VAL A 212 7.60 -10.95 -29.34
CA VAL A 212 7.83 -9.68 -28.62
C VAL A 212 9.27 -9.22 -28.80
N ARG A 213 9.48 -7.98 -29.25
CA ARG A 213 10.81 -7.40 -29.55
C ARG A 213 11.12 -6.15 -28.75
N VAL A 214 10.20 -5.68 -27.95
CA VAL A 214 10.39 -4.49 -27.10
C VAL A 214 11.15 -4.87 -25.83
N PRO A 215 11.87 -3.93 -25.20
CA PRO A 215 12.45 -4.15 -23.89
C PRO A 215 11.40 -4.72 -22.92
N THR A 216 11.73 -5.80 -22.24
CA THR A 216 10.78 -6.48 -21.35
C THR A 216 11.40 -6.78 -20.00
N LEU A 217 10.66 -6.48 -18.95
CA LEU A 217 10.96 -6.81 -17.55
C LEU A 217 9.86 -7.73 -17.02
N VAL A 218 10.23 -8.86 -16.45
CA VAL A 218 9.32 -9.80 -15.76
C VAL A 218 9.67 -9.85 -14.30
N ILE A 219 8.73 -9.51 -13.43
CA ILE A 219 8.87 -9.54 -11.97
C ILE A 219 7.91 -10.56 -11.38
N HIS A 220 8.40 -11.33 -10.42
CA HIS A 220 7.61 -12.35 -9.72
C HIS A 220 7.99 -12.43 -8.23
N HIS A 221 7.02 -12.66 -7.33
CA HIS A 221 7.30 -12.97 -5.95
C HIS A 221 7.62 -14.46 -5.77
N THR A 222 8.60 -14.77 -4.90
CA THR A 222 9.10 -16.14 -4.69
C THR A 222 8.07 -17.09 -4.09
N ASP A 223 7.14 -16.55 -3.30
CA ASP A 223 6.19 -17.33 -2.51
C ASP A 223 4.71 -16.95 -2.83
N ASP A 224 4.42 -16.50 -4.07
CA ASP A 224 3.06 -16.22 -4.52
C ASP A 224 2.16 -17.46 -4.31
N PRO A 225 1.05 -17.35 -3.55
CA PRO A 225 0.19 -18.47 -3.23
C PRO A 225 -0.67 -18.95 -4.41
N VAL A 226 -0.77 -18.14 -5.48
CA VAL A 226 -1.67 -18.40 -6.62
C VAL A 226 -0.90 -18.70 -7.89
N ILE A 227 0.12 -17.92 -8.22
CA ILE A 227 0.86 -18.01 -9.48
C ILE A 227 2.30 -18.46 -9.17
N PRO A 228 2.68 -19.70 -9.48
CA PRO A 228 4.03 -20.20 -9.21
C PRO A 228 5.10 -19.37 -9.93
N PRO A 229 6.24 -19.02 -9.28
CA PRO A 229 7.34 -18.25 -9.89
C PRO A 229 7.86 -18.84 -11.20
N ALA A 230 7.84 -20.17 -11.32
CA ALA A 230 8.21 -20.87 -12.56
C ALA A 230 7.41 -20.42 -13.80
N TRP A 231 6.19 -19.92 -13.61
CA TRP A 231 5.37 -19.42 -14.73
C TRP A 231 5.84 -18.06 -15.22
N GLY A 232 6.27 -17.15 -14.33
CA GLY A 232 6.91 -15.91 -14.70
C GLY A 232 8.24 -16.15 -15.40
N LYS A 233 9.01 -17.12 -14.90
CA LYS A 233 10.24 -17.55 -15.56
C LYS A 233 10.01 -18.10 -16.97
N ASP A 234 8.96 -18.91 -17.20
CA ASP A 234 8.59 -19.42 -18.53
C ASP A 234 8.25 -18.27 -19.48
N VAL A 235 7.55 -17.22 -19.00
CA VAL A 235 7.30 -16.00 -19.79
C VAL A 235 8.61 -15.33 -20.19
N ALA A 236 9.50 -15.11 -19.24
CA ALA A 236 10.78 -14.44 -19.47
C ALA A 236 11.68 -15.24 -20.42
N ASP A 237 11.79 -16.55 -20.25
CA ASP A 237 12.60 -17.44 -21.09
C ASP A 237 12.13 -17.46 -22.55
N ARG A 238 10.85 -17.16 -22.82
CA ARG A 238 10.27 -17.13 -24.17
C ARG A 238 10.40 -15.77 -24.87
N ILE A 239 10.54 -14.68 -24.13
CA ILE A 239 10.69 -13.34 -24.71
C ILE A 239 12.17 -13.04 -24.92
N PRO A 240 12.64 -12.82 -26.16
CA PRO A 240 14.06 -12.57 -26.43
C PRO A 240 14.55 -11.32 -25.70
N GLY A 241 15.56 -11.50 -24.84
CA GLY A 241 16.20 -10.39 -24.12
C GLY A 241 15.40 -9.87 -22.91
N ALA A 242 14.37 -10.56 -22.46
CA ALA A 242 13.65 -10.17 -21.24
C ALA A 242 14.55 -10.29 -20.01
N LYS A 243 14.47 -9.29 -19.12
CA LYS A 243 15.03 -9.35 -17.77
C LYS A 243 14.03 -10.06 -16.85
N HIS A 244 14.48 -11.05 -16.08
CA HIS A 244 13.66 -11.71 -15.05
C HIS A 244 14.17 -11.34 -13.67
N VAL A 245 13.27 -10.99 -12.77
CA VAL A 245 13.56 -10.64 -11.38
C VAL A 245 12.59 -11.38 -10.47
N GLU A 246 13.13 -12.11 -9.50
CA GLU A 246 12.37 -12.69 -8.40
C GLU A 246 12.58 -11.85 -7.15
N LEU A 247 11.47 -11.44 -6.51
CA LEU A 247 11.47 -10.64 -5.29
C LEU A 247 10.93 -11.48 -4.12
N PRO A 248 11.48 -11.33 -2.91
CA PRO A 248 10.89 -11.94 -1.73
C PRO A 248 9.47 -11.40 -1.52
N GLY A 249 8.50 -12.29 -1.23
CA GLY A 249 7.13 -11.88 -0.96
C GLY A 249 6.11 -12.92 -1.35
N ARG A 250 4.89 -12.74 -0.86
CA ARG A 250 3.76 -13.66 -1.04
C ARG A 250 2.55 -13.02 -1.72
N ASN A 251 2.65 -11.77 -2.15
CA ASN A 251 1.54 -11.09 -2.79
C ASN A 251 1.44 -11.47 -4.27
N MET A 252 0.21 -11.72 -4.74
CA MET A 252 -0.08 -11.93 -6.16
C MET A 252 0.01 -10.64 -6.98
N VAL A 253 -0.01 -9.46 -6.35
CA VAL A 253 0.07 -8.18 -7.07
C VAL A 253 1.14 -7.26 -6.50
N HIS A 254 1.76 -6.46 -7.36
CA HIS A 254 2.89 -5.59 -7.05
C HIS A 254 2.52 -4.13 -6.78
N TYR A 255 1.24 -3.81 -6.77
CA TYR A 255 0.73 -2.44 -6.61
C TYR A 255 0.06 -2.19 -5.25
N VAL A 256 0.20 -3.14 -4.31
CA VAL A 256 -0.19 -3.01 -2.90
C VAL A 256 1.04 -3.20 -2.02
N GLU A 257 0.99 -2.77 -0.77
CA GLU A 257 2.10 -2.96 0.18
C GLU A 257 2.45 -4.47 0.36
N PRO A 258 3.76 -4.82 0.41
CA PRO A 258 4.94 -4.01 0.19
C PRO A 258 5.29 -3.91 -1.32
N TRP A 259 5.12 -2.74 -1.94
CA TRP A 259 5.29 -2.53 -3.37
C TRP A 259 6.66 -1.93 -3.76
N ARG A 260 7.46 -1.48 -2.80
CA ARG A 260 8.66 -0.66 -3.06
C ARG A 260 9.72 -1.39 -3.87
N ASP A 261 9.97 -2.66 -3.58
CA ASP A 261 11.01 -3.43 -4.29
C ASP A 261 10.67 -3.59 -5.78
N SER A 262 9.41 -3.90 -6.09
CA SER A 262 8.94 -3.98 -7.47
C SER A 262 8.96 -2.61 -8.18
N PHE A 263 8.63 -1.54 -7.45
CA PHE A 263 8.75 -0.19 -7.99
C PHE A 263 10.20 0.16 -8.35
N HIS A 264 11.17 -0.17 -7.49
CA HIS A 264 12.60 0.08 -7.77
C HIS A 264 13.06 -0.63 -9.05
N GLU A 265 12.66 -1.89 -9.25
CA GLU A 265 12.97 -2.63 -10.47
C GLU A 265 12.32 -2.00 -11.72
N ILE A 266 11.06 -1.55 -11.60
CA ILE A 266 10.35 -0.85 -12.67
C ILE A 266 11.03 0.49 -12.96
N ALA A 267 11.33 1.29 -11.94
CA ALA A 267 11.95 2.59 -12.09
C ALA A 267 13.34 2.47 -12.76
N GLN A 268 14.17 1.53 -12.30
CA GLN A 268 15.47 1.25 -12.91
C GLN A 268 15.32 0.81 -14.38
N PHE A 269 14.35 -0.04 -14.67
CA PHE A 269 14.10 -0.48 -16.03
C PHE A 269 13.67 0.68 -16.94
N LEU A 270 12.87 1.61 -16.46
CA LEU A 270 12.35 2.74 -17.23
C LEU A 270 13.33 3.90 -17.38
N THR A 271 14.18 4.14 -16.38
CA THR A 271 15.06 5.32 -16.34
C THR A 271 16.53 4.99 -16.55
N GLY A 272 16.91 3.74 -16.35
CA GLY A 272 18.32 3.31 -16.29
C GLY A 272 19.03 3.73 -14.99
N GLU A 273 18.34 4.38 -14.07
CA GLU A 273 18.86 4.86 -12.79
C GLU A 273 18.10 4.19 -11.64
N GLN A 274 18.79 3.98 -10.50
CA GLN A 274 18.08 3.67 -9.27
C GLN A 274 17.34 4.94 -8.82
N VAL A 275 16.03 4.89 -8.88
CA VAL A 275 15.18 5.94 -8.30
C VAL A 275 14.88 5.53 -6.87
N ASP A 276 15.52 6.19 -5.91
CA ASP A 276 15.07 6.11 -4.54
C ASP A 276 13.69 6.78 -4.46
N VAL A 277 12.67 6.00 -4.17
CA VAL A 277 11.46 6.59 -3.58
C VAL A 277 11.95 7.20 -2.29
N ALA A 278 11.83 8.52 -2.15
CA ALA A 278 12.12 9.16 -0.89
C ALA A 278 11.38 8.34 0.17
N ASP A 279 12.13 7.67 1.04
CA ASP A 279 11.55 7.06 2.22
C ASP A 279 10.64 8.13 2.81
N ASP A 280 9.37 7.83 3.09
CA ASP A 280 8.45 8.73 3.77
C ASP A 280 8.95 8.97 5.21
N ARG A 281 10.21 9.39 5.30
CA ARG A 281 10.88 9.74 6.54
C ARG A 281 10.60 11.19 6.84
N VAL A 282 9.96 11.40 7.95
CA VAL A 282 9.68 12.74 8.47
C VAL A 282 10.40 12.92 9.80
N LEU A 283 10.91 14.11 10.02
CA LEU A 283 11.34 14.49 11.36
C LEU A 283 10.08 14.72 12.19
N ALA A 284 9.83 13.84 13.15
CA ALA A 284 8.64 13.90 13.99
C ALA A 284 9.00 13.76 15.48
N THR A 285 8.11 14.25 16.31
CA THR A 285 8.16 14.00 17.77
C THR A 285 7.15 12.92 18.09
N VAL A 286 7.64 11.81 18.66
CA VAL A 286 6.79 10.74 19.17
C VAL A 286 6.51 10.93 20.65
N LEU A 287 5.25 10.74 21.03
CA LEU A 287 4.77 10.75 22.42
C LEU A 287 4.24 9.37 22.76
N PHE A 288 4.75 8.80 23.82
CA PHE A 288 4.19 7.61 24.47
C PHE A 288 3.60 7.99 25.81
N THR A 289 2.42 7.47 26.13
CA THR A 289 1.82 7.58 27.46
C THR A 289 1.38 6.21 27.95
N ASP A 290 1.40 5.98 29.24
CA ASP A 290 0.76 4.83 29.91
C ASP A 290 0.26 5.20 31.31
N ILE A 291 -0.71 4.44 31.82
CA ILE A 291 -1.23 4.60 33.18
C ILE A 291 -0.30 3.91 34.19
N VAL A 292 0.03 4.60 35.28
CA VAL A 292 0.84 4.04 36.37
C VAL A 292 0.09 2.91 37.07
N ASP A 293 0.76 1.75 37.20
CA ASP A 293 0.23 0.58 37.91
C ASP A 293 -1.10 0.04 37.33
N SER A 294 -1.30 0.16 36.00
CA SER A 294 -2.55 -0.21 35.31
C SER A 294 -3.01 -1.64 35.63
N THR A 295 -2.10 -2.62 35.58
CA THR A 295 -2.41 -4.03 35.87
C THR A 295 -2.93 -4.23 37.31
N ARG A 296 -2.31 -3.57 38.28
CA ARG A 296 -2.74 -3.64 39.69
C ARG A 296 -4.12 -3.00 39.86
N ARG A 297 -4.32 -1.81 39.29
CA ARG A 297 -5.60 -1.09 39.33
C ARG A 297 -6.73 -1.91 38.72
N ALA A 298 -6.49 -2.51 37.54
CA ALA A 298 -7.45 -3.39 36.87
C ALA A 298 -7.88 -4.55 37.80
N ALA A 299 -6.91 -5.19 38.47
CA ALA A 299 -7.18 -6.28 39.39
C ALA A 299 -7.98 -5.84 40.65
N GLU A 300 -7.74 -4.63 41.16
CA GLU A 300 -8.42 -4.07 42.33
C GLU A 300 -9.85 -3.57 42.01
N MET A 301 -10.06 -2.98 40.83
CA MET A 301 -11.35 -2.39 40.41
C MET A 301 -12.32 -3.38 39.78
N GLY A 302 -11.79 -4.44 39.15
CA GLY A 302 -12.55 -5.37 38.33
C GLY A 302 -12.81 -4.85 36.90
N ASP A 303 -13.10 -5.76 35.99
CA ASP A 303 -13.11 -5.50 34.54
C ASP A 303 -14.06 -4.36 34.11
N ARG A 304 -15.25 -4.32 34.71
CA ARG A 304 -16.27 -3.34 34.33
C ARG A 304 -15.85 -1.90 34.63
N ASP A 305 -15.39 -1.68 35.85
CA ASP A 305 -15.03 -0.34 36.32
C ASP A 305 -13.69 0.09 35.72
N TRP A 306 -12.81 -0.87 35.47
CA TRP A 306 -11.56 -0.65 34.75
C TRP A 306 -11.82 -0.20 33.27
N HIS A 307 -12.73 -0.86 32.55
CA HIS A 307 -13.09 -0.45 31.20
C HIS A 307 -13.71 0.96 31.16
N ALA A 308 -14.59 1.28 32.11
CA ALA A 308 -15.17 2.62 32.18
C ALA A 308 -14.10 3.70 32.45
N LEU A 309 -13.09 3.39 33.27
CA LEU A 309 -11.96 4.29 33.55
C LEU A 309 -11.08 4.45 32.30
N LEU A 310 -10.80 3.37 31.54
CA LEU A 310 -10.06 3.43 30.28
C LEU A 310 -10.79 4.28 29.23
N ASP A 311 -12.09 4.10 29.08
CA ASP A 311 -12.89 4.91 28.13
C ASP A 311 -12.81 6.41 28.49
N ALA A 312 -12.87 6.75 29.78
CA ALA A 312 -12.74 8.13 30.23
C ALA A 312 -11.32 8.67 30.02
N HIS A 313 -10.30 7.88 30.30
CA HIS A 313 -8.88 8.21 30.05
C HIS A 313 -8.66 8.46 28.54
N ASP A 314 -9.11 7.57 27.69
CA ASP A 314 -8.98 7.66 26.24
C ASP A 314 -9.63 8.93 25.68
N ALA A 315 -10.83 9.25 26.16
CA ALA A 315 -11.52 10.48 25.76
C ALA A 315 -10.71 11.73 26.15
N VAL A 316 -10.09 11.75 27.35
CA VAL A 316 -9.24 12.84 27.79
C VAL A 316 -7.99 12.94 26.92
N VAL A 317 -7.28 11.84 26.68
CA VAL A 317 -6.06 11.83 25.84
C VAL A 317 -6.38 12.34 24.43
N ARG A 318 -7.41 11.78 23.76
CA ARG A 318 -7.81 12.21 22.40
C ARG A 318 -8.22 13.68 22.34
N SER A 319 -8.87 14.20 23.38
CA SER A 319 -9.20 15.63 23.48
C SER A 319 -7.95 16.50 23.49
N GLN A 320 -6.91 16.11 24.24
CA GLN A 320 -5.65 16.86 24.28
C GLN A 320 -4.87 16.70 22.98
N LEU A 321 -4.80 15.49 22.40
CA LEU A 321 -4.18 15.28 21.07
C LEU A 321 -4.78 16.21 20.02
N ASN A 322 -6.10 16.28 19.94
CA ASN A 322 -6.80 17.16 19.01
C ASN A 322 -6.48 18.65 19.28
N ARG A 323 -6.47 19.07 20.54
CA ARG A 323 -6.16 20.45 20.94
C ARG A 323 -4.76 20.88 20.50
N PHE A 324 -3.77 19.99 20.60
CA PHE A 324 -2.38 20.26 20.28
C PHE A 324 -1.96 19.77 18.89
N ARG A 325 -2.92 19.35 18.04
CA ARG A 325 -2.70 18.84 16.67
C ARG A 325 -1.76 17.63 16.65
N GLY A 326 -1.86 16.75 17.64
CA GLY A 326 -1.21 15.46 17.66
C GLY A 326 -2.02 14.44 16.88
N ARG A 327 -1.34 13.60 16.11
CA ARG A 327 -1.94 12.45 15.42
C ARG A 327 -1.81 11.21 16.30
N GLU A 328 -2.94 10.61 16.69
CA GLU A 328 -2.94 9.26 17.28
C GLU A 328 -2.43 8.28 16.24
N VAL A 329 -1.47 7.43 16.61
CA VAL A 329 -0.90 6.40 15.74
C VAL A 329 -1.41 5.03 16.15
N ASN A 330 -1.32 4.73 17.44
CA ASN A 330 -1.74 3.44 17.98
C ASN A 330 -2.14 3.57 19.44
N THR A 331 -3.09 2.73 19.87
CA THR A 331 -3.50 2.57 21.27
C THR A 331 -3.42 1.09 21.62
N SER A 332 -2.73 0.75 22.69
CA SER A 332 -2.60 -0.63 23.16
C SER A 332 -2.83 -0.69 24.67
N GLY A 333 -3.99 -1.23 25.05
CA GLY A 333 -4.40 -1.28 26.45
C GLY A 333 -4.59 0.13 27.04
N ASP A 334 -3.75 0.51 28.00
CA ASP A 334 -3.73 1.82 28.67
C ASP A 334 -2.71 2.80 28.07
N GLY A 335 -2.02 2.41 26.99
CA GLY A 335 -0.95 3.17 26.35
C GLY A 335 -1.36 3.81 25.04
N PHE A 336 -0.88 5.05 24.81
CA PHE A 336 -1.00 5.77 23.55
C PHE A 336 0.36 5.99 22.90
N LEU A 337 0.39 5.84 21.58
CA LEU A 337 1.45 6.36 20.71
C LEU A 337 0.84 7.46 19.84
N ALA A 338 1.42 8.65 19.92
CA ALA A 338 1.02 9.78 19.09
C ALA A 338 2.25 10.45 18.43
N MET A 339 2.02 11.10 17.32
CA MET A 339 3.03 11.82 16.53
C MET A 339 2.69 13.31 16.40
N PHE A 340 3.72 14.16 16.41
CA PHE A 340 3.60 15.61 16.25
C PHE A 340 4.65 16.13 15.27
N ASP A 341 4.28 17.16 14.52
CA ASP A 341 5.15 17.94 13.64
C ASP A 341 5.96 19.04 14.36
N GLY A 342 5.75 19.20 15.70
CA GLY A 342 6.41 20.20 16.51
C GLY A 342 6.72 19.74 17.93
N PRO A 343 8.01 19.74 18.35
CA PRO A 343 8.43 19.21 19.64
C PRO A 343 7.84 19.99 20.84
N GLN A 344 7.71 21.30 20.74
CA GLN A 344 7.10 22.11 21.83
C GLN A 344 5.62 21.78 22.01
N ARG A 345 4.87 21.54 20.91
CA ARG A 345 3.46 21.13 20.99
C ARG A 345 3.30 19.77 21.63
N ALA A 346 4.18 18.83 21.30
CA ALA A 346 4.18 17.49 21.89
C ALA A 346 4.39 17.54 23.41
N ILE A 347 5.37 18.33 23.89
CA ILE A 347 5.63 18.51 25.34
C ILE A 347 4.39 19.09 26.02
N ARG A 348 3.83 20.18 25.48
CA ARG A 348 2.64 20.82 26.07
C ARG A 348 1.43 19.90 26.09
N CYS A 349 1.27 19.07 25.07
CA CYS A 349 0.23 18.03 25.02
C CYS A 349 0.44 17.00 26.15
N ALA A 350 1.66 16.49 26.31
CA ALA A 350 1.98 15.52 27.34
C ALA A 350 1.69 16.06 28.76
N MET A 351 2.07 17.31 29.01
CA MET A 351 1.76 17.98 30.29
C MET A 351 0.26 18.17 30.49
N ALA A 352 -0.47 18.58 29.44
CA ALA A 352 -1.91 18.75 29.52
C ALA A 352 -2.65 17.40 29.74
N ILE A 353 -2.15 16.31 29.16
CA ILE A 353 -2.66 14.95 29.44
C ILE A 353 -2.44 14.61 30.90
N ARG A 354 -1.19 14.72 31.38
CA ARG A 354 -0.83 14.48 32.79
C ARG A 354 -1.75 15.20 33.78
N ASP A 355 -1.97 16.48 33.56
CA ASP A 355 -2.77 17.32 34.44
C ASP A 355 -4.27 16.99 34.34
N ALA A 356 -4.78 16.71 33.16
CA ALA A 356 -6.20 16.42 32.93
C ALA A 356 -6.64 15.06 33.50
N VAL A 357 -5.79 14.02 33.45
CA VAL A 357 -6.13 12.68 33.95
C VAL A 357 -6.15 12.61 35.50
N GLN A 358 -5.58 13.59 36.22
CA GLN A 358 -5.65 13.65 37.64
C GLN A 358 -7.11 13.74 38.14
N ALA A 359 -8.01 14.36 37.39
CA ALA A 359 -9.43 14.40 37.67
C ALA A 359 -10.08 13.00 37.70
N LEU A 360 -9.47 12.01 37.04
CA LEU A 360 -9.90 10.61 37.04
C LEU A 360 -9.28 9.80 38.19
N GLY A 361 -8.43 10.40 39.03
CA GLY A 361 -7.73 9.74 40.10
C GLY A 361 -6.61 8.80 39.64
N ILE A 362 -6.09 9.01 38.44
CA ILE A 362 -4.99 8.24 37.87
C ILE A 362 -3.75 9.11 37.61
N GLU A 363 -2.61 8.45 37.58
CA GLU A 363 -1.33 9.04 37.22
C GLU A 363 -0.87 8.41 35.90
N VAL A 364 -0.23 9.21 35.06
CA VAL A 364 0.35 8.74 33.80
C VAL A 364 1.83 9.04 33.75
N ARG A 365 2.54 8.27 32.94
CA ARG A 365 3.90 8.54 32.47
C ARG A 365 3.85 8.98 31.03
N ALA A 366 4.54 10.06 30.71
CA ALA A 366 4.68 10.54 29.34
C ALA A 366 6.15 10.61 28.93
N ARG A 367 6.44 10.25 27.68
CA ARG A 367 7.80 10.18 27.16
C ARG A 367 7.82 10.65 25.73
N LEU A 368 8.83 11.46 25.41
CA LEU A 368 8.92 12.08 24.09
C LEU A 368 10.35 11.97 23.55
N HIS A 369 10.41 11.72 22.27
CA HIS A 369 11.64 11.77 21.49
C HIS A 369 11.36 12.42 20.14
N THR A 370 12.35 13.16 19.60
CA THR A 370 12.28 13.67 18.24
C THR A 370 13.38 13.03 17.40
N GLY A 371 13.00 12.49 16.26
CA GLY A 371 13.92 11.89 15.32
C GLY A 371 13.22 11.55 14.00
N GLU A 372 13.97 11.00 13.07
CA GLU A 372 13.40 10.52 11.82
C GLU A 372 12.51 9.30 12.07
N CYS A 373 11.26 9.42 11.64
CA CYS A 373 10.25 8.37 11.66
C CYS A 373 9.90 8.01 10.22
N GLU A 374 9.80 6.73 9.94
CA GLU A 374 9.25 6.20 8.71
C GLU A 374 7.72 6.16 8.84
N VAL A 375 7.01 6.87 7.95
CA VAL A 375 5.54 6.89 7.94
C VAL A 375 5.03 5.79 7.01
N ARG A 376 4.15 4.93 7.52
CA ARG A 376 3.54 3.82 6.79
C ARG A 376 2.02 3.91 6.91
N GLY A 377 1.39 4.70 6.03
CA GLY A 377 -0.03 5.00 6.17
C GLY A 377 -0.32 5.70 7.51
N ASP A 378 -1.15 5.09 8.35
CA ASP A 378 -1.46 5.60 9.70
C ASP A 378 -0.47 5.17 10.78
N ASP A 379 0.45 4.26 10.48
CA ASP A 379 1.48 3.78 11.40
C ASP A 379 2.81 4.52 11.22
N ILE A 380 3.70 4.42 12.22
CA ILE A 380 5.06 4.96 12.18
C ILE A 380 6.07 3.92 12.65
N GLY A 381 7.23 3.89 11.99
CA GLY A 381 8.35 3.04 12.33
C GLY A 381 9.66 3.81 12.49
N GLY A 382 10.75 3.07 12.62
CA GLY A 382 12.10 3.61 12.68
C GLY A 382 12.67 3.68 14.08
N ILE A 383 13.98 4.00 14.15
CA ILE A 383 14.75 4.01 15.39
C ILE A 383 14.20 5.01 16.42
N ALA A 384 13.64 6.15 15.97
CA ALA A 384 13.07 7.17 16.83
C ALA A 384 11.88 6.65 17.65
N VAL A 385 11.04 5.80 17.05
CA VAL A 385 9.91 5.16 17.74
C VAL A 385 10.42 4.19 18.81
N HIS A 386 11.46 3.40 18.47
CA HIS A 386 12.09 2.49 19.43
C HIS A 386 12.74 3.23 20.61
N ILE A 387 13.40 4.36 20.37
CA ILE A 387 13.97 5.21 21.43
C ILE A 387 12.84 5.71 22.35
N GLY A 388 11.80 6.33 21.81
CA GLY A 388 10.65 6.81 22.57
C GLY A 388 10.01 5.71 23.42
N ALA A 389 9.82 4.52 22.85
CA ALA A 389 9.28 3.36 23.57
C ALA A 389 10.22 2.87 24.70
N ARG A 390 11.54 2.93 24.56
CA ARG A 390 12.52 2.43 25.56
C ARG A 390 12.78 3.40 26.72
N VAL A 391 12.63 4.69 26.50
CA VAL A 391 12.63 5.68 27.57
C VAL A 391 11.54 5.37 28.62
N SER A 392 10.58 4.49 28.26
CA SER A 392 9.44 4.09 29.10
C SER A 392 9.77 3.48 30.45
N ALA A 393 10.84 2.71 30.56
CA ALA A 393 11.19 2.03 31.81
C ALA A 393 11.72 2.99 32.92
N LEU A 394 12.00 4.25 32.54
CA LEU A 394 12.71 5.21 33.36
C LEU A 394 11.84 6.36 33.91
N ALA A 395 10.60 6.51 33.43
CA ALA A 395 9.67 7.55 33.86
C ALA A 395 8.96 7.14 35.17
N GLY A 396 9.01 8.01 36.17
CA GLY A 396 8.21 7.91 37.38
C GLY A 396 6.74 8.33 37.16
N PRO A 397 5.90 8.18 38.19
CA PRO A 397 4.53 8.68 38.18
C PRO A 397 4.50 10.19 37.87
N ASN A 398 3.63 10.60 36.95
CA ASN A 398 3.45 11.99 36.49
C ASN A 398 4.71 12.65 35.87
N ASP A 399 5.74 11.86 35.54
CA ASP A 399 6.89 12.38 34.81
C ASP A 399 6.52 12.60 33.34
N VAL A 400 7.05 13.71 32.80
CA VAL A 400 7.13 13.96 31.33
C VAL A 400 8.60 13.96 30.97
N LEU A 401 9.11 12.81 30.48
CA LEU A 401 10.52 12.66 30.11
C LEU A 401 10.75 12.97 28.64
N VAL A 402 11.86 13.65 28.34
CA VAL A 402 12.28 13.99 26.99
C VAL A 402 13.74 13.59 26.79
N SER A 403 14.08 13.22 25.55
CA SER A 403 15.49 13.03 25.17
C SER A 403 16.25 14.36 25.03
N SER A 404 17.58 14.32 25.10
CA SER A 404 18.43 15.49 24.84
C SER A 404 18.14 16.12 23.47
N THR A 405 17.95 15.30 22.43
CA THR A 405 17.60 15.78 21.09
C THR A 405 16.34 16.67 21.11
N LEU A 406 15.30 16.22 21.80
CA LEU A 406 14.05 16.99 21.87
C LEU A 406 14.25 18.27 22.70
N ARG A 407 14.92 18.20 23.86
CA ARG A 407 15.23 19.35 24.70
C ARG A 407 15.98 20.44 23.88
N ASP A 408 16.96 20.02 23.10
CA ASP A 408 17.79 20.95 22.33
C ASP A 408 16.99 21.68 21.24
N LEU A 409 15.99 21.02 20.64
CA LEU A 409 15.08 21.60 19.65
C LEU A 409 14.09 22.62 20.23
N VAL A 410 13.88 22.63 21.54
CA VAL A 410 12.95 23.57 22.20
C VAL A 410 13.64 24.65 23.03
N ILE A 411 14.95 24.85 22.86
CA ILE A 411 15.70 25.93 23.50
C ILE A 411 15.05 27.28 23.16
N GLY A 412 14.79 28.09 24.19
CA GLY A 412 14.12 29.38 24.04
C GLY A 412 12.59 29.32 24.09
N SER A 413 11.99 28.16 24.30
CA SER A 413 10.54 27.98 24.42
C SER A 413 9.94 28.37 25.77
N GLY A 414 10.78 28.70 26.77
CA GLY A 414 10.39 28.96 28.15
C GLY A 414 10.14 27.68 28.98
N LEU A 415 10.39 26.50 28.42
CA LEU A 415 10.30 25.24 29.16
C LEU A 415 11.55 25.04 30.02
N GLU A 416 11.35 24.59 31.26
CA GLU A 416 12.41 24.24 32.18
C GLU A 416 12.56 22.73 32.30
N PHE A 417 13.82 22.27 32.39
CA PHE A 417 14.16 20.86 32.42
C PHE A 417 15.06 20.50 33.56
N GLU A 418 14.75 19.40 34.24
CA GLU A 418 15.60 18.76 35.25
C GLU A 418 16.39 17.63 34.60
N ASP A 419 17.69 17.60 34.84
CA ASP A 419 18.58 16.53 34.38
C ASP A 419 18.25 15.22 35.11
N ARG A 420 18.02 14.14 34.34
CA ARG A 420 17.75 12.80 34.88
C ARG A 420 18.91 11.83 34.61
N GLY A 421 20.00 12.31 33.99
CA GLY A 421 21.21 11.52 33.73
C GLY A 421 21.15 10.76 32.41
N SER A 422 22.19 9.94 32.20
CA SER A 422 22.40 9.13 31.00
C SER A 422 22.06 7.68 31.21
N TYR A 423 21.51 7.03 30.19
CA TYR A 423 21.03 5.64 30.23
C TYR A 423 21.35 4.90 28.96
N GLU A 424 21.69 3.62 29.09
CA GLU A 424 21.72 2.67 27.97
C GLU A 424 20.30 2.12 27.76
N LEU A 425 19.77 2.28 26.54
CA LEU A 425 18.45 1.78 26.17
C LEU A 425 18.58 0.41 25.52
N LYS A 426 17.89 -0.60 26.03
CA LYS A 426 17.97 -1.98 25.53
C LYS A 426 17.69 -2.06 24.03
N GLY A 427 18.70 -2.49 23.24
CA GLY A 427 18.57 -2.66 21.79
C GLY A 427 18.67 -1.38 20.97
N VAL A 428 19.02 -0.26 21.60
CA VAL A 428 19.31 1.01 20.94
C VAL A 428 20.78 1.35 21.17
N PRO A 429 21.58 1.63 20.12
CA PRO A 429 22.98 1.97 20.28
C PRO A 429 23.18 3.30 21.01
N GLY A 430 24.26 3.38 21.83
CA GLY A 430 24.70 4.61 22.48
C GLY A 430 24.07 4.87 23.84
N GLU A 431 24.54 5.95 24.46
CA GLU A 431 24.07 6.45 25.74
C GLU A 431 23.11 7.62 25.52
N TRP A 432 21.97 7.60 26.20
CA TRP A 432 20.88 8.55 26.01
C TRP A 432 20.65 9.38 27.24
N HIS A 433 20.88 10.69 27.11
CA HIS A 433 20.65 11.64 28.20
C HIS A 433 19.19 12.08 28.22
N LEU A 434 18.57 12.01 29.39
CA LEU A 434 17.14 12.26 29.58
C LEU A 434 16.90 13.44 30.51
N PHE A 435 15.81 14.15 30.30
CA PHE A 435 15.39 15.29 31.09
C PHE A 435 13.90 15.17 31.44
N ALA A 436 13.54 15.57 32.67
CA ALA A 436 12.14 15.75 33.06
C ALA A 436 11.72 17.19 32.81
N VAL A 437 10.51 17.38 32.27
CA VAL A 437 9.92 18.73 32.15
C VAL A 437 9.45 19.19 33.51
N ALA A 438 10.05 20.26 34.04
CA ALA A 438 9.79 20.79 35.37
C ALA A 438 8.58 21.75 35.43
N SER A 439 8.55 22.73 34.51
CA SER A 439 7.48 23.74 34.41
C SER A 439 7.35 24.29 32.98
N VAL A 440 6.30 25.06 32.74
CA VAL A 440 6.03 25.81 31.52
C VAL A 440 6.05 27.29 31.81
#